data_c081730e264aaf7c0d3e5aacd1a0b335
#
_entry.id   c081730e264aaf7c0d3e5aacd1a0b335
#
_cell.length_a   1.000
_cell.length_b   1.000
_cell.length_c   1.000
_cell.angle_alpha   90.00
_cell.angle_beta   90.00
_cell.angle_gamma   90.00
#
_symmetry.space_group_name_H-M   'P 1'
#
loop_
_entity.id
_entity.type
_entity.pdbx_description
1 polymer ?
#
loop_
_entity_poly.entity_id
_entity_poly.type
_entity_poly.pdbx_seq_one_letter_code
_entity_poly.pdbx_strand_id
1 'polypeptide(L)'
;MTNHITLSDFPASCSCMKLTSKQGRPYWFRTCDLNTSIWDAGAHAVSFPADYAITTANGTLRTRYALLGMSYCTVDSWLLDGVNSEGLVGGLLLLEEGTSIPAAEAGSSGVMGMELVTALLATCRDVTEVCQAAKDIRITDIPAETGFLPATMHYF
;
A
#
# COMPACT_ATOMS: atom_id res chain seq x y z
N MET A 1 29.71 13.96 10.49
CA MET A 1 28.45 14.61 10.85
C MET A 1 27.38 13.92 10.03
N THR A 2 26.64 13.01 10.64
CA THR A 2 25.49 12.38 10.03
C THR A 2 24.33 13.35 10.12
N ASN A 3 23.98 13.98 9.02
CA ASN A 3 22.75 14.75 8.94
C ASN A 3 21.59 13.76 9.11
N HIS A 4 20.96 13.78 10.29
CA HIS A 4 19.68 13.14 10.47
C HIS A 4 18.64 13.95 9.71
N ILE A 5 18.24 13.45 8.56
CA ILE A 5 17.09 13.96 7.81
C ILE A 5 15.85 13.47 8.55
N THR A 6 15.05 14.38 9.07
CA THR A 6 13.77 14.07 9.71
C THR A 6 12.64 14.20 8.71
N LEU A 7 11.56 13.44 8.88
CA LEU A 7 10.37 13.54 8.00
C LEU A 7 9.78 14.96 7.98
N SER A 8 9.96 15.75 9.04
CA SER A 8 9.55 17.17 9.11
C SER A 8 10.25 18.07 8.08
N ASP A 9 11.36 17.62 7.51
CA ASP A 9 12.10 18.39 6.49
C ASP A 9 11.48 18.20 5.08
N PHE A 10 10.42 17.40 4.97
CA PHE A 10 9.83 17.03 3.70
C PHE A 10 8.30 17.19 3.75
N PRO A 11 7.74 18.27 3.20
CA PRO A 11 6.31 18.31 2.92
C PRO A 11 6.02 17.23 1.87
N ALA A 12 5.65 16.05 2.35
CA ALA A 12 5.17 14.98 1.49
C ALA A 12 3.67 15.09 1.39
N SER A 13 3.15 15.24 0.19
CA SER A 13 1.71 15.18 -0.07
C SER A 13 1.41 14.21 -1.20
N CYS A 14 0.24 13.64 -1.16
CA CYS A 14 -0.25 12.80 -2.23
C CYS A 14 -1.70 13.17 -2.48
N SER A 15 -2.11 13.10 -3.73
CA SER A 15 -3.50 13.31 -4.12
C SER A 15 -3.98 12.14 -4.93
N CYS A 16 -5.24 11.74 -4.77
CA CYS A 16 -5.86 10.79 -5.68
C CYS A 16 -7.18 11.33 -6.21
N MET A 17 -7.55 10.90 -7.40
CA MET A 17 -8.75 11.33 -8.06
C MET A 17 -9.38 10.19 -8.86
N LYS A 18 -10.69 10.06 -8.75
CA LYS A 18 -11.50 9.23 -9.63
C LYS A 18 -12.34 10.13 -10.53
N LEU A 19 -12.27 9.90 -11.81
CA LEU A 19 -13.11 10.56 -12.80
C LEU A 19 -13.91 9.51 -13.59
N THR A 20 -15.06 9.91 -14.07
CA THR A 20 -15.82 9.10 -15.01
C THR A 20 -15.97 9.89 -16.31
N SER A 21 -15.57 9.31 -17.44
CA SER A 21 -15.74 9.94 -18.75
C SER A 21 -17.21 10.10 -19.11
N LYS A 22 -17.50 10.90 -20.13
CA LYS A 22 -18.86 11.04 -20.68
C LYS A 22 -19.43 9.71 -21.20
N GLN A 23 -18.56 8.76 -21.54
CA GLN A 23 -18.95 7.41 -21.99
C GLN A 23 -19.08 6.40 -20.83
N GLY A 24 -19.03 6.87 -19.58
CA GLY A 24 -19.16 6.02 -18.40
C GLY A 24 -17.88 5.23 -18.01
N ARG A 25 -16.74 5.48 -18.66
CA ARG A 25 -15.49 4.81 -18.31
C ARG A 25 -14.89 5.41 -17.07
N PRO A 26 -14.56 4.63 -16.04
CA PRO A 26 -13.85 5.12 -14.88
C PRO A 26 -12.36 5.33 -15.21
N TYR A 27 -11.80 6.38 -14.66
CA TYR A 27 -10.38 6.67 -14.64
C TYR A 27 -9.98 6.95 -13.20
N TRP A 28 -8.84 6.40 -12.83
CA TRP A 28 -8.24 6.64 -11.54
C TRP A 28 -6.79 7.06 -11.74
N PHE A 29 -6.34 8.04 -10.99
CA PHE A 29 -4.96 8.48 -10.99
C PHE A 29 -4.60 9.13 -9.66
N ARG A 30 -3.30 9.17 -9.41
CA ARG A 30 -2.75 9.80 -8.21
C ARG A 30 -1.49 10.60 -8.56
N THR A 31 -1.12 11.52 -7.67
CA THR A 31 0.21 12.10 -7.57
C THR A 31 0.96 11.48 -6.40
N CYS A 32 2.26 11.39 -6.52
CA CYS A 32 3.16 10.94 -5.46
C CYS A 32 4.18 12.05 -5.26
N ASP A 33 3.83 13.01 -4.41
CA ASP A 33 4.59 14.23 -4.21
C ASP A 33 5.53 14.03 -3.02
N LEU A 34 6.61 13.30 -3.25
CA LEU A 34 7.69 13.09 -2.30
C LEU A 34 8.87 13.97 -2.68
N ASN A 35 9.65 14.44 -1.71
CA ASN A 35 10.83 15.25 -1.94
C ASN A 35 12.00 14.51 -2.58
N THR A 36 11.94 13.20 -2.60
CA THR A 36 12.87 12.35 -3.32
C THR A 36 12.14 11.64 -4.43
N SER A 37 12.84 11.41 -5.55
CA SER A 37 12.29 10.58 -6.61
C SER A 37 11.94 9.20 -6.07
N ILE A 38 10.70 8.76 -6.28
CA ILE A 38 10.27 7.40 -5.91
C ILE A 38 11.10 6.34 -6.64
N TRP A 39 11.61 6.65 -7.82
CA TRP A 39 12.48 5.77 -8.60
C TRP A 39 13.82 5.56 -7.92
N ASP A 40 14.41 6.63 -7.35
CA ASP A 40 15.64 6.55 -6.58
C ASP A 40 15.44 5.77 -5.27
N ALA A 41 14.23 5.78 -4.74
CA ALA A 41 13.81 4.94 -3.62
C ALA A 41 13.48 3.49 -4.02
N GLY A 42 13.72 3.10 -5.27
CA GLY A 42 13.52 1.73 -5.75
C GLY A 42 12.09 1.37 -6.11
N ALA A 43 11.26 2.37 -6.46
CA ALA A 43 9.92 2.09 -6.98
C ALA A 43 10.00 1.35 -8.33
N HIS A 44 9.17 0.36 -8.53
CA HIS A 44 9.13 -0.42 -9.76
C HIS A 44 7.75 -1.02 -10.00
N ALA A 45 7.44 -1.31 -11.26
CA ALA A 45 6.22 -2.01 -11.59
C ALA A 45 6.36 -3.50 -11.24
N VAL A 46 5.35 -4.05 -10.60
CA VAL A 46 5.29 -5.46 -10.23
C VAL A 46 3.95 -6.05 -10.63
N SER A 47 3.96 -7.31 -11.02
CA SER A 47 2.73 -8.07 -11.30
C SER A 47 2.79 -9.43 -10.62
N PHE A 48 1.67 -9.84 -10.07
CA PHE A 48 1.50 -11.16 -9.48
C PHE A 48 0.37 -11.88 -10.21
N PRO A 49 0.59 -13.08 -10.73
CA PRO A 49 -0.49 -13.87 -11.31
C PRO A 49 -1.47 -14.33 -10.22
N ALA A 50 -2.65 -14.79 -10.61
CA ALA A 50 -3.53 -15.50 -9.70
C ALA A 50 -2.87 -16.79 -9.21
N ASP A 51 -3.25 -17.21 -8.00
CA ASP A 51 -2.73 -18.41 -7.34
C ASP A 51 -1.22 -18.38 -7.06
N TYR A 52 -0.66 -17.19 -6.88
CA TYR A 52 0.74 -16.95 -6.56
C TYR A 52 0.94 -16.74 -5.05
N ALA A 53 2.08 -17.14 -4.54
CA ALA A 53 2.46 -16.98 -3.14
C ALA A 53 3.36 -15.74 -3.00
N ILE A 54 2.83 -14.67 -2.40
CA ILE A 54 3.60 -13.45 -2.09
C ILE A 54 4.15 -13.59 -0.68
N THR A 55 5.45 -13.36 -0.50
CA THR A 55 6.05 -13.25 0.82
C THR A 55 5.70 -11.89 1.42
N THR A 56 5.18 -11.89 2.64
CA THR A 56 4.81 -10.69 3.40
C THR A 56 5.49 -10.72 4.77
N ALA A 57 5.46 -9.61 5.50
CA ALA A 57 6.03 -9.52 6.85
C ALA A 57 5.45 -10.57 7.81
N ASN A 58 4.19 -10.92 7.66
CA ASN A 58 3.47 -11.84 8.55
C ASN A 58 3.26 -13.24 7.94
N GLY A 59 4.03 -13.62 6.90
CA GLY A 59 3.99 -14.94 6.29
C GLY A 59 3.74 -14.91 4.79
N THR A 60 2.87 -15.79 4.31
CA THR A 60 2.60 -15.94 2.88
C THR A 60 1.16 -15.55 2.58
N LEU A 61 1.00 -14.61 1.65
CA LEU A 61 -0.28 -14.23 1.08
C LEU A 61 -0.47 -14.96 -0.26
N ARG A 62 -1.59 -15.69 -0.42
CA ARG A 62 -1.90 -16.32 -1.70
C ARG A 62 -2.88 -15.44 -2.48
N THR A 63 -2.51 -15.12 -3.72
CA THR A 63 -3.36 -14.30 -4.59
C THR A 63 -4.54 -15.10 -5.10
N ARG A 64 -5.74 -14.59 -4.91
CA ARG A 64 -6.96 -15.06 -5.56
C ARG A 64 -7.11 -14.47 -6.94
N TYR A 65 -6.68 -13.23 -7.11
CA TYR A 65 -6.75 -12.46 -8.35
C TYR A 65 -5.35 -12.06 -8.79
N ALA A 66 -5.13 -12.02 -10.11
CA ALA A 66 -3.93 -11.41 -10.65
C ALA A 66 -3.96 -9.91 -10.37
N LEU A 67 -2.80 -9.31 -10.09
CA LEU A 67 -2.70 -7.89 -9.83
C LEU A 67 -1.44 -7.29 -10.45
N LEU A 68 -1.53 -5.99 -10.74
CA LEU A 68 -0.44 -5.17 -11.24
C LEU A 68 -0.41 -3.89 -10.41
N GLY A 69 0.77 -3.44 -10.02
CA GLY A 69 0.90 -2.21 -9.27
C GLY A 69 2.30 -1.61 -9.32
N MET A 70 2.44 -0.49 -8.61
CA MET A 70 3.70 0.19 -8.37
C MET A 70 4.17 -0.15 -6.97
N SER A 71 5.28 -0.84 -6.87
CA SER A 71 5.94 -1.18 -5.61
C SER A 71 6.85 -0.06 -5.12
N TYR A 72 7.24 -0.11 -3.85
CA TYR A 72 8.10 0.87 -3.20
C TYR A 72 9.27 0.18 -2.46
N CYS A 73 10.41 0.87 -2.41
CA CYS A 73 11.60 0.42 -1.68
C CYS A 73 12.12 -0.97 -2.06
N THR A 74 12.04 -1.36 -3.34
CA THR A 74 12.46 -2.68 -3.83
C THR A 74 11.73 -3.88 -3.18
N VAL A 75 10.64 -3.63 -2.47
CA VAL A 75 9.84 -4.67 -1.80
C VAL A 75 8.56 -4.89 -2.60
N ASP A 76 8.48 -6.00 -3.32
CA ASP A 76 7.37 -6.30 -4.24
C ASP A 76 5.98 -6.26 -3.58
N SER A 77 5.89 -6.63 -2.31
CA SER A 77 4.61 -6.61 -1.55
C SER A 77 4.18 -5.23 -1.07
N TRP A 78 4.99 -4.19 -1.24
CA TRP A 78 4.68 -2.82 -0.79
C TRP A 78 4.09 -1.99 -1.94
N LEU A 79 2.85 -2.28 -2.33
CA LEU A 79 2.20 -1.52 -3.39
C LEU A 79 1.74 -0.15 -2.91
N LEU A 80 2.26 0.88 -3.57
CA LEU A 80 1.73 2.26 -3.43
C LEU A 80 0.34 2.36 -4.03
N ASP A 81 0.12 1.67 -5.14
CA ASP A 81 -1.16 1.56 -5.85
C ASP A 81 -1.16 0.35 -6.78
N GLY A 82 -2.35 -0.03 -7.21
CA GLY A 82 -2.49 -1.15 -8.13
C GLY A 82 -3.93 -1.39 -8.55
N VAL A 83 -4.05 -2.37 -9.41
CA VAL A 83 -5.32 -2.87 -9.94
C VAL A 83 -5.28 -4.40 -10.02
N ASN A 84 -6.39 -5.05 -9.72
CA ASN A 84 -6.49 -6.50 -9.92
C ASN A 84 -7.28 -6.86 -11.19
N SER A 85 -7.32 -8.16 -11.51
CA SER A 85 -7.99 -8.69 -12.70
C SER A 85 -9.50 -8.46 -12.74
N GLU A 86 -10.12 -8.15 -11.59
CA GLU A 86 -11.56 -7.83 -11.48
C GLU A 86 -11.83 -6.33 -11.65
N GLY A 87 -10.78 -5.50 -11.81
CA GLY A 87 -10.89 -4.07 -11.95
C GLY A 87 -10.99 -3.30 -10.63
N LEU A 88 -10.76 -3.97 -9.49
CA LEU A 88 -10.60 -3.28 -8.21
C LEU A 88 -9.28 -2.51 -8.24
N VAL A 89 -9.34 -1.22 -7.96
CA VAL A 89 -8.20 -0.32 -7.85
C VAL A 89 -8.09 0.10 -6.39
N GLY A 90 -6.86 0.19 -5.91
CA GLY A 90 -6.58 0.71 -4.57
C GLY A 90 -5.20 1.32 -4.50
N GLY A 91 -5.00 2.13 -3.47
CA GLY A 91 -3.72 2.76 -3.23
C GLY A 91 -3.59 3.29 -1.81
N LEU A 92 -2.38 3.69 -1.45
CA LEU A 92 -2.07 4.33 -0.19
C LEU A 92 -1.49 5.73 -0.43
N LEU A 93 -1.82 6.63 0.46
CA LEU A 93 -1.27 7.98 0.54
C LEU A 93 -0.57 8.14 1.88
N LEU A 94 0.56 8.84 1.89
CA LEU A 94 1.19 9.23 3.14
C LEU A 94 0.31 10.27 3.84
N LEU A 95 0.08 10.07 5.13
CA LEU A 95 -0.60 11.02 6.00
C LEU A 95 0.42 11.55 7.01
N GLU A 96 0.73 12.84 6.93
CA GLU A 96 1.78 13.46 7.75
C GLU A 96 1.37 13.56 9.23
N GLU A 97 0.08 13.80 9.48
CA GLU A 97 -0.51 13.83 10.81
C GLU A 97 -1.65 12.82 10.91
N GLY A 98 -1.51 11.85 11.77
CA GLY A 98 -2.51 10.81 11.93
C GLY A 98 -2.41 10.07 13.25
N THR A 99 -3.31 9.15 13.45
CA THR A 99 -3.27 8.23 14.58
C THR A 99 -2.13 7.24 14.38
N SER A 100 -1.38 6.97 15.44
CA SER A 100 -0.37 5.91 15.41
C SER A 100 -1.03 4.56 15.11
N ILE A 101 -0.43 3.82 14.19
CA ILE A 101 -0.80 2.41 13.97
C ILE A 101 -0.19 1.60 15.12
N PRO A 102 -0.93 0.71 15.77
CA PRO A 102 -0.38 -0.12 16.82
C PRO A 102 0.78 -0.98 16.31
N ALA A 103 1.86 -1.06 17.07
CA ALA A 103 2.93 -1.98 16.78
C ALA A 103 2.39 -3.43 16.66
N ALA A 104 3.00 -4.20 15.77
CA ALA A 104 2.68 -5.62 15.66
C ALA A 104 3.04 -6.32 16.97
N GLU A 105 2.08 -6.93 17.64
CA GLU A 105 2.37 -7.86 18.73
C GLU A 105 2.95 -9.16 18.14
N ALA A 106 3.96 -9.71 18.79
CA ALA A 106 4.56 -10.97 18.35
C ALA A 106 3.49 -12.06 18.25
N GLY A 107 3.36 -12.66 17.06
CA GLY A 107 2.35 -13.68 16.76
C GLY A 107 0.96 -13.14 16.38
N SER A 108 0.80 -11.83 16.20
CA SER A 108 -0.44 -11.27 15.70
C SER A 108 -0.62 -11.58 14.20
N SER A 109 -1.84 -11.90 13.80
CA SER A 109 -2.22 -12.12 12.39
C SER A 109 -2.53 -10.81 11.64
N GLY A 110 -1.88 -9.69 12.01
CA GLY A 110 -2.10 -8.40 11.40
C GLY A 110 -1.52 -8.31 9.99
N VAL A 111 -1.98 -7.33 9.23
CA VAL A 111 -1.41 -6.95 7.94
C VAL A 111 -0.58 -5.68 8.13
N MET A 112 0.67 -5.70 7.71
CA MET A 112 1.51 -4.51 7.75
C MET A 112 0.91 -3.42 6.87
N GLY A 113 0.91 -2.17 7.34
CA GLY A 113 0.27 -1.06 6.63
C GLY A 113 0.72 -0.93 5.18
N MET A 114 2.04 -1.05 4.91
CA MET A 114 2.57 -1.03 3.54
C MET A 114 2.09 -2.18 2.66
N GLU A 115 1.63 -3.28 3.22
CA GLU A 115 1.16 -4.47 2.50
C GLU A 115 -0.37 -4.53 2.35
N LEU A 116 -1.11 -3.58 2.97
CA LEU A 116 -2.58 -3.64 2.97
C LEU A 116 -3.17 -3.56 1.57
N VAL A 117 -2.66 -2.67 0.71
CA VAL A 117 -3.12 -2.54 -0.68
C VAL A 117 -2.92 -3.86 -1.42
N THR A 118 -1.74 -4.48 -1.28
CA THR A 118 -1.45 -5.79 -1.86
C THR A 118 -2.39 -6.86 -1.35
N ALA A 119 -2.62 -6.92 -0.05
CA ALA A 119 -3.50 -7.91 0.55
C ALA A 119 -4.94 -7.80 0.04
N LEU A 120 -5.47 -6.58 -0.03
CA LEU A 120 -6.83 -6.33 -0.51
C LEU A 120 -6.97 -6.61 -2.01
N LEU A 121 -6.05 -6.14 -2.84
CA LEU A 121 -6.08 -6.40 -4.29
C LEU A 121 -5.90 -7.88 -4.62
N ALA A 122 -5.08 -8.59 -3.83
CA ALA A 122 -4.84 -10.01 -4.01
C ALA A 122 -6.06 -10.88 -3.67
N THR A 123 -6.90 -10.45 -2.72
CA THR A 123 -7.93 -11.31 -2.12
C THR A 123 -9.36 -10.85 -2.36
N CYS A 124 -9.60 -9.55 -2.62
CA CYS A 124 -10.91 -8.97 -2.81
C CYS A 124 -11.22 -8.72 -4.28
N ARG A 125 -12.45 -9.03 -4.70
CA ARG A 125 -12.93 -8.79 -6.05
C ARG A 125 -13.38 -7.35 -6.27
N ASP A 126 -14.03 -6.78 -5.27
CA ASP A 126 -14.69 -5.48 -5.34
C ASP A 126 -14.72 -4.77 -3.98
N VAL A 127 -15.20 -3.55 -3.95
CA VAL A 127 -15.30 -2.75 -2.72
C VAL A 127 -16.17 -3.40 -1.65
N THR A 128 -17.16 -4.22 -2.03
CA THR A 128 -18.01 -4.92 -1.06
C THR A 128 -17.21 -5.97 -0.30
N GLU A 129 -16.37 -6.75 -1.00
CA GLU A 129 -15.44 -7.69 -0.37
C GLU A 129 -14.38 -6.96 0.47
N VAL A 130 -13.87 -5.80 0.02
CA VAL A 130 -12.98 -4.95 0.83
C VAL A 130 -13.64 -4.51 2.13
N CYS A 131 -14.86 -4.00 2.08
CA CYS A 131 -15.60 -3.58 3.28
C CYS A 131 -15.86 -4.75 4.25
N GLN A 132 -16.01 -5.96 3.74
CA GLN A 132 -16.15 -7.14 4.57
C GLN A 132 -14.82 -7.55 5.20
N ALA A 133 -13.74 -7.62 4.42
CA ALA A 133 -12.42 -7.95 4.91
C ALA A 133 -11.91 -6.94 5.96
N ALA A 134 -12.18 -5.65 5.76
CA ALA A 134 -11.75 -4.58 6.67
C ALA A 134 -12.31 -4.72 8.09
N LYS A 135 -13.37 -5.49 8.32
CA LYS A 135 -13.91 -5.74 9.67
C LYS A 135 -13.00 -6.62 10.52
N ASP A 136 -12.24 -7.49 9.87
CA ASP A 136 -11.42 -8.51 10.53
C ASP A 136 -9.91 -8.22 10.39
N ILE A 137 -9.52 -7.33 9.46
CA ILE A 137 -8.13 -6.95 9.27
C ILE A 137 -7.66 -6.06 10.43
N ARG A 138 -6.54 -6.44 11.03
CA ARG A 138 -5.76 -5.58 11.93
C ARG A 138 -4.57 -5.02 11.16
N ILE A 139 -4.49 -3.71 11.09
CA ILE A 139 -3.32 -3.05 10.49
C ILE A 139 -2.25 -2.94 11.58
N THR A 140 -1.03 -3.35 11.25
CA THR A 140 0.13 -3.26 12.12
C THR A 140 1.16 -2.32 11.52
N ASP A 141 1.99 -1.74 12.38
CA ASP A 141 3.07 -0.88 11.94
C ASP A 141 4.24 -1.67 11.34
N ILE A 142 5.11 -0.94 10.66
CA ILE A 142 6.38 -1.47 10.17
C ILE A 142 7.26 -1.77 11.37
N PRO A 143 7.89 -2.95 11.46
CA PRO A 143 8.80 -3.25 12.55
C PRO A 143 9.92 -2.21 12.64
N ALA A 144 10.18 -1.68 13.84
CA ALA A 144 11.16 -0.61 14.07
C ALA A 144 12.58 -0.97 13.59
N GLU A 145 12.93 -2.23 13.61
CA GLU A 145 14.22 -2.76 13.14
C GLU A 145 14.43 -2.62 11.63
N THR A 146 13.39 -2.33 10.85
CA THR A 146 13.53 -2.08 9.41
C THR A 146 14.17 -0.72 9.12
N GLY A 147 14.26 0.16 10.10
CA GLY A 147 14.76 1.52 9.94
C GLY A 147 13.79 2.47 9.22
N PHE A 148 12.60 2.00 8.87
CA PHE A 148 11.53 2.87 8.37
C PHE A 148 10.85 3.56 9.53
N LEU A 149 10.55 4.85 9.36
CA LEU A 149 9.76 5.57 10.34
C LEU A 149 8.29 5.11 10.27
N PRO A 150 7.61 5.00 11.42
CA PRO A 150 6.18 4.76 11.45
C PRO A 150 5.49 5.82 10.58
N ALA A 151 4.85 5.38 9.52
CA ALA A 151 4.11 6.27 8.64
C ALA A 151 2.63 5.98 8.79
N THR A 152 1.87 7.00 9.15
CA THR A 152 0.42 6.92 9.05
C THR A 152 0.02 7.00 7.59
N MET A 153 -0.95 6.18 7.21
CA MET A 153 -1.34 6.02 5.82
C MET A 153 -2.83 6.17 5.67
N HIS A 154 -3.22 6.75 4.56
CA HIS A 154 -4.58 6.84 4.10
C HIS A 154 -4.75 5.88 2.92
N TYR A 155 -5.73 4.99 3.00
CA TYR A 155 -6.04 4.00 1.94
C TYR A 155 -7.33 4.41 1.23
N PHE A 156 -7.39 4.19 -0.06
CA PHE A 156 -8.54 4.53 -0.90
C PHE A 156 -8.76 3.49 -2.01
#